data_ffbff34cc56ac68bbab4ef544ea6f413
#
_entry.id   ffbff34cc56ac68bbab4ef544ea6f413
#
_cell.length_a   1.000
_cell.length_b   1.000
_cell.length_c   1.000
_cell.angle_alpha   90.00
_cell.angle_beta   90.00
_cell.angle_gamma   90.00
#
_symmetry.space_group_name_H-M   'P 1'
#
loop_
_entity.id
_entity.type
_entity.pdbx_description
1 polymer ?
#
loop_
_entity_poly.entity_id
_entity_poly.type
_entity_poly.pdbx_seq_one_letter_code
_entity_poly.pdbx_strand_id
1 'polypeptide(L)'
;MLETAKNEEDFQAVALLCRESIISLAQAVYDPDKHESLDGVKPSPTDAKRMLENFIAEALRGASHDYHRKFAKAAFDLAVNLQHRRTAIFRDAALCAEVTRSVINVIALISGQRDPDT
;
A
#
# COMPACT_ATOMS: atom_id res chain seq x y z
N MET A 1 5.97 5.12 -17.32
CA MET A 1 7.28 5.46 -16.73
C MET A 1 8.25 4.28 -16.67
N LEU A 2 7.81 3.11 -16.16
CA LEU A 2 8.69 1.94 -16.06
C LEU A 2 9.22 1.46 -17.40
N GLU A 3 8.42 1.52 -18.45
CA GLU A 3 8.79 1.08 -19.81
C GLU A 3 9.93 1.89 -20.39
N THR A 4 10.12 3.12 -19.91
CA THR A 4 11.21 4.00 -20.34
C THR A 4 12.34 4.09 -19.32
N ALA A 5 12.20 3.43 -18.17
CA ALA A 5 13.20 3.45 -17.12
C ALA A 5 14.45 2.67 -17.56
N LYS A 6 15.61 3.33 -17.57
CA LYS A 6 16.87 2.79 -18.11
C LYS A 6 18.02 2.85 -17.13
N ASN A 7 17.91 3.60 -16.03
CA ASN A 7 19.02 3.79 -15.11
C ASN A 7 18.50 3.88 -13.67
N GLU A 8 19.45 3.95 -12.74
CA GLU A 8 19.15 3.99 -11.31
C GLU A 8 18.24 5.16 -10.90
N GLU A 9 18.45 6.34 -11.50
CA GLU A 9 17.63 7.50 -11.21
C GLU A 9 16.18 7.28 -11.64
N ASP A 10 15.96 6.67 -12.81
CA ASP A 10 14.63 6.34 -13.30
C ASP A 10 13.96 5.32 -12.38
N PHE A 11 14.71 4.32 -11.91
CA PHE A 11 14.18 3.30 -11.01
C PHE A 11 13.81 3.91 -9.66
N GLN A 12 14.62 4.84 -9.15
CA GLN A 12 14.30 5.56 -7.92
C GLN A 12 13.05 6.45 -8.08
N ALA A 13 12.87 7.06 -9.26
CA ALA A 13 11.68 7.84 -9.56
C ALA A 13 10.42 6.97 -9.55
N VAL A 14 10.50 5.73 -10.07
CA VAL A 14 9.40 4.76 -9.97
C VAL A 14 9.07 4.46 -8.50
N ALA A 15 10.09 4.21 -7.68
CA ALA A 15 9.90 3.93 -6.26
C ALA A 15 9.23 5.10 -5.54
N LEU A 16 9.62 6.34 -5.85
CA LEU A 16 9.02 7.53 -5.27
C LEU A 16 7.55 7.65 -5.65
N LEU A 17 7.20 7.43 -6.91
CA LEU A 17 5.80 7.44 -7.36
C LEU A 17 4.97 6.36 -6.66
N CYS A 18 5.53 5.17 -6.46
CA CYS A 18 4.86 4.10 -5.74
C CYS A 18 4.59 4.52 -4.28
N ARG A 19 5.58 5.13 -3.63
CA ARG A 19 5.43 5.62 -2.26
C ARG A 19 4.32 6.68 -2.16
N GLU A 20 4.35 7.67 -3.05
CA GLU A 20 3.33 8.73 -3.08
C GLU A 20 1.93 8.15 -3.33
N SER A 21 1.83 7.16 -4.20
CA SER A 21 0.56 6.49 -4.50
C SER A 21 0.01 5.77 -3.27
N ILE A 22 0.85 5.09 -2.51
CA ILE A 22 0.42 4.39 -1.29
C ILE A 22 0.01 5.38 -0.20
N ILE A 23 0.73 6.48 -0.04
CA ILE A 23 0.36 7.53 0.91
C ILE A 23 -1.02 8.12 0.54
N SER A 24 -1.23 8.43 -0.73
CA SER A 24 -2.52 8.95 -1.21
C SER A 24 -3.64 7.96 -0.98
N LEU A 25 -3.40 6.68 -1.22
CA LEU A 25 -4.36 5.61 -0.97
C LEU A 25 -4.72 5.56 0.52
N ALA A 26 -3.71 5.58 1.38
CA ALA A 26 -3.93 5.54 2.82
C ALA A 26 -4.77 6.71 3.29
N GLN A 27 -4.48 7.92 2.80
CA GLN A 27 -5.26 9.10 3.12
C GLN A 27 -6.71 9.01 2.63
N ALA A 28 -6.93 8.32 1.50
CA ALA A 28 -8.26 8.18 0.92
C ALA A 28 -9.16 7.21 1.72
N VAL A 29 -8.58 6.17 2.32
CA VAL A 29 -9.38 5.11 2.98
C VAL A 29 -9.36 5.20 4.50
N TYR A 30 -8.35 5.84 5.09
CA TYR A 30 -8.23 5.92 6.54
C TYR A 30 -9.18 6.98 7.12
N ASP A 31 -9.94 6.59 8.14
CA ASP A 31 -10.83 7.48 8.88
C ASP A 31 -10.54 7.28 10.37
N PRO A 32 -9.98 8.28 11.07
CA PRO A 32 -9.64 8.14 12.49
C PRO A 32 -10.87 7.88 13.38
N ASP A 33 -12.06 8.26 12.93
CA ASP A 33 -13.29 8.02 13.68
C ASP A 33 -13.78 6.58 13.57
N LYS A 34 -13.39 5.87 12.52
CA LYS A 34 -13.78 4.47 12.28
C LYS A 34 -12.66 3.49 12.56
N HIS A 35 -11.42 3.88 12.34
CA HIS A 35 -10.28 2.98 12.37
C HIS A 35 -9.47 3.23 13.63
N GLU A 36 -9.74 2.42 14.64
CA GLU A 36 -9.07 2.52 15.94
C GLU A 36 -7.58 2.24 15.79
N SER A 37 -6.78 2.99 16.54
CA SER A 37 -5.33 2.79 16.54
C SER A 37 -4.96 1.47 17.22
N LEU A 38 -4.19 0.64 16.54
CA LEU A 38 -3.75 -0.65 17.05
C LEU A 38 -2.64 -0.53 18.10
N ASP A 39 -1.84 0.53 18.02
CA ASP A 39 -0.69 0.73 18.90
C ASP A 39 -0.82 1.99 19.80
N GLY A 40 -1.98 2.63 19.79
CA GLY A 40 -2.21 3.84 20.58
C GLY A 40 -1.59 5.10 20.00
N VAL A 41 -0.97 5.02 18.83
CA VAL A 41 -0.34 6.15 18.15
C VAL A 41 -1.24 6.65 17.05
N LYS A 42 -1.53 7.96 17.02
CA LYS A 42 -2.27 8.57 15.94
C LYS A 42 -1.36 8.70 14.71
N PRO A 43 -1.72 8.15 13.55
CA PRO A 43 -0.89 8.28 12.36
C PRO A 43 -0.73 9.73 11.91
N SER A 44 0.48 10.10 11.51
CA SER A 44 0.68 11.35 10.78
C SER A 44 0.10 11.23 9.36
N PRO A 45 -0.14 12.35 8.64
CA PRO A 45 -0.70 12.30 7.29
C PRO A 45 0.14 11.50 6.28
N THR A 46 1.42 11.26 6.56
CA THR A 46 2.31 10.49 5.68
C THR A 46 2.63 9.10 6.22
N ASP A 47 2.08 8.72 7.36
CA ASP A 47 2.30 7.40 7.95
C ASP A 47 1.35 6.37 7.34
N ALA A 48 1.61 6.02 6.10
CA ALA A 48 0.77 5.10 5.33
C ALA A 48 0.67 3.74 6.01
N LYS A 49 1.75 3.25 6.60
CA LYS A 49 1.77 1.94 7.24
C LYS A 49 0.73 1.85 8.37
N ARG A 50 0.76 2.82 9.31
CA ARG A 50 -0.21 2.82 10.42
C ARG A 50 -1.63 3.02 9.93
N MET A 51 -1.84 3.95 8.99
CA MET A 51 -3.16 4.20 8.45
C MET A 51 -3.75 2.95 7.80
N LEU A 52 -2.97 2.27 6.96
CA LEU A 52 -3.45 1.07 6.26
C LEU A 52 -3.62 -0.12 7.20
N GLU A 53 -2.73 -0.30 8.17
CA GLU A 53 -2.89 -1.37 9.16
C GLU A 53 -4.18 -1.18 9.97
N ASN A 54 -4.46 0.04 10.41
CA ASN A 54 -5.69 0.35 11.14
C ASN A 54 -6.92 0.16 10.28
N PHE A 55 -6.87 0.57 9.01
CA PHE A 55 -7.95 0.36 8.05
C PHE A 55 -8.23 -1.13 7.83
N ILE A 56 -7.19 -1.92 7.57
CA ILE A 56 -7.32 -3.36 7.28
C ILE A 56 -7.91 -4.09 8.49
N ALA A 57 -7.45 -3.77 9.69
CA ALA A 57 -7.95 -4.40 10.91
C ALA A 57 -9.45 -4.19 11.09
N GLU A 58 -9.96 -3.03 10.74
CA GLU A 58 -11.40 -2.74 10.82
C GLU A 58 -12.18 -3.34 9.65
N ALA A 59 -11.69 -3.15 8.44
CA ALA A 59 -12.41 -3.56 7.23
C ALA A 59 -12.49 -5.09 7.07
N LEU A 60 -11.49 -5.79 7.59
CA LEU A 60 -11.38 -7.26 7.47
C LEU A 60 -11.43 -7.91 8.84
N ARG A 61 -12.39 -7.54 9.69
CA ARG A 61 -12.57 -8.14 11.01
C ARG A 61 -13.02 -9.59 10.92
N GLY A 62 -12.69 -10.34 11.98
CA GLY A 62 -13.20 -11.68 12.19
C GLY A 62 -12.30 -12.78 11.64
N ALA A 63 -12.49 -13.98 12.15
CA ALA A 63 -11.67 -15.14 11.82
C ALA A 63 -11.79 -15.53 10.34
N SER A 64 -12.94 -15.27 9.71
CA SER A 64 -13.15 -15.58 8.29
C SER A 64 -12.28 -14.76 7.36
N HIS A 65 -11.69 -13.66 7.83
CA HIS A 65 -10.83 -12.80 7.04
C HIS A 65 -9.35 -12.88 7.41
N ASP A 66 -8.95 -13.91 8.14
CA ASP A 66 -7.56 -14.02 8.61
C ASP A 66 -6.57 -14.07 7.45
N TYR A 67 -6.84 -14.89 6.44
CA TYR A 67 -5.96 -14.96 5.26
C TYR A 67 -5.96 -13.67 4.44
N HIS A 68 -7.10 -12.99 4.36
CA HIS A 68 -7.20 -11.70 3.67
C HIS A 68 -6.31 -10.66 4.36
N ARG A 69 -6.36 -10.58 5.69
CA ARG A 69 -5.51 -9.66 6.45
C ARG A 69 -4.03 -9.96 6.27
N LYS A 70 -3.67 -11.25 6.33
CA LYS A 70 -2.27 -11.68 6.14
C LYS A 70 -1.75 -11.32 4.76
N PHE A 71 -2.54 -11.56 3.72
CA PHE A 71 -2.15 -11.22 2.36
C PHE A 71 -1.98 -9.71 2.18
N ALA A 72 -2.96 -8.93 2.63
CA ALA A 72 -2.92 -7.48 2.49
C ALA A 72 -1.70 -6.88 3.21
N LYS A 73 -1.42 -7.36 4.43
CA LYS A 73 -0.27 -6.91 5.18
C LYS A 73 1.04 -7.30 4.52
N ALA A 74 1.17 -8.55 4.06
CA ALA A 74 2.39 -9.02 3.41
C ALA A 74 2.66 -8.25 2.11
N ALA A 75 1.64 -8.01 1.30
CA ALA A 75 1.77 -7.25 0.06
C ALA A 75 2.20 -5.82 0.34
N PHE A 76 1.59 -5.17 1.33
CA PHE A 76 1.96 -3.82 1.73
C PHE A 76 3.40 -3.76 2.25
N ASP A 77 3.80 -4.68 3.13
CA ASP A 77 5.16 -4.72 3.67
C ASP A 77 6.20 -4.91 2.55
N LEU A 78 5.89 -5.75 1.56
CA LEU A 78 6.77 -5.94 0.41
C LEU A 78 6.89 -4.65 -0.41
N ALA A 79 5.78 -3.98 -0.68
CA ALA A 79 5.79 -2.71 -1.42
C ALA A 79 6.68 -1.68 -0.72
N VAL A 80 6.54 -1.53 0.60
CA VAL A 80 7.36 -0.60 1.38
C VAL A 80 8.84 -0.99 1.34
N ASN A 81 9.15 -2.28 1.48
CA ASN A 81 10.52 -2.78 1.41
C ASN A 81 11.17 -2.44 0.07
N LEU A 82 10.45 -2.68 -1.04
CA LEU A 82 10.97 -2.40 -2.38
C LEU A 82 11.20 -0.91 -2.62
N GLN A 83 10.39 -0.03 -2.01
CA GLN A 83 10.55 1.41 -2.12
C GLN A 83 11.82 1.94 -1.45
N HIS A 84 12.33 1.22 -0.46
CA HIS A 84 13.48 1.65 0.35
C HIS A 84 14.80 1.01 -0.07
N ARG A 85 14.85 0.28 -1.19
CA ARG A 85 16.09 -0.30 -1.66
C ARG A 85 17.01 0.77 -2.23
N ARG A 86 18.26 0.75 -1.79
CA ARG A 86 19.26 1.74 -2.20
C ARG A 86 19.81 1.48 -3.59
N THR A 87 20.00 0.21 -3.92
CA THR A 87 20.44 -0.19 -5.25
C THR A 87 19.23 -0.61 -6.05
N ALA A 88 18.75 0.29 -6.88
CA ALA A 88 17.59 0.02 -7.71
C ALA A 88 18.03 -0.60 -9.03
N ILE A 89 17.61 -1.82 -9.28
CA ILE A 89 17.74 -2.50 -10.57
C ILE A 89 16.36 -2.60 -11.21
N PHE A 90 16.31 -2.89 -12.50
CA PHE A 90 15.04 -2.99 -13.23
C PHE A 90 14.05 -3.94 -12.54
N ARG A 91 14.52 -5.12 -12.11
CA ARG A 91 13.65 -6.09 -11.44
C ARG A 91 12.99 -5.51 -10.20
N ASP A 92 13.75 -4.80 -9.37
CA ASP A 92 13.21 -4.19 -8.13
C ASP A 92 12.18 -3.12 -8.46
N ALA A 93 12.42 -2.29 -9.47
CA ALA A 93 11.47 -1.27 -9.90
C ALA A 93 10.20 -1.90 -10.48
N ALA A 94 10.33 -2.94 -11.29
CA ALA A 94 9.20 -3.64 -11.86
C ALA A 94 8.36 -4.33 -10.79
N LEU A 95 8.99 -5.00 -9.83
CA LEU A 95 8.30 -5.61 -8.70
C LEU A 95 7.60 -4.56 -7.83
N CYS A 96 8.28 -3.44 -7.56
CA CYS A 96 7.69 -2.35 -6.78
C CYS A 96 6.41 -1.83 -7.44
N ALA A 97 6.45 -1.58 -8.75
CA ALA A 97 5.29 -1.10 -9.49
C ALA A 97 4.13 -2.11 -9.46
N GLU A 98 4.41 -3.39 -9.68
CA GLU A 98 3.39 -4.43 -9.68
C GLU A 98 2.79 -4.66 -8.29
N VAL A 99 3.62 -4.73 -7.25
CA VAL A 99 3.12 -4.94 -5.89
C VAL A 99 2.33 -3.73 -5.43
N THR A 100 2.79 -2.51 -5.73
CA THR A 100 2.06 -1.28 -5.40
C THR A 100 0.70 -1.26 -6.07
N ARG A 101 0.62 -1.61 -7.35
CA ARG A 101 -0.64 -1.70 -8.08
C ARG A 101 -1.57 -2.74 -7.45
N SER A 102 -1.04 -3.88 -7.05
CA SER A 102 -1.81 -4.93 -6.37
C SER A 102 -2.38 -4.43 -5.03
N VAL A 103 -1.56 -3.74 -4.23
CA VAL A 103 -2.00 -3.17 -2.96
C VAL A 103 -3.14 -2.18 -3.20
N ILE A 104 -2.98 -1.27 -4.16
CA ILE A 104 -4.01 -0.29 -4.48
C ILE A 104 -5.31 -0.97 -4.88
N ASN A 105 -5.25 -1.97 -5.75
CA ASN A 105 -6.43 -2.70 -6.21
C ASN A 105 -7.10 -3.48 -5.07
N VAL A 106 -6.33 -4.16 -4.24
CA VAL A 106 -6.85 -4.92 -3.09
C VAL A 106 -7.54 -3.99 -2.11
N ILE A 107 -6.91 -2.88 -1.74
CA ILE A 107 -7.50 -1.91 -0.81
C ILE A 107 -8.76 -1.28 -1.40
N ALA A 108 -8.75 -0.96 -2.70
CA ALA A 108 -9.93 -0.39 -3.36
C ALA A 108 -11.11 -1.37 -3.34
N LEU A 109 -10.86 -2.66 -3.54
CA LEU A 109 -11.90 -3.69 -3.43
C LEU A 109 -12.42 -3.82 -2.00
N ILE A 110 -11.53 -3.85 -1.02
CA ILE A 110 -11.89 -3.95 0.39
C ILE A 110 -12.72 -2.74 0.83
N SER A 111 -12.36 -1.55 0.37
CA SER A 111 -13.06 -0.31 0.73
C SER A 111 -14.40 -0.12 0.01
N GLY A 112 -14.71 -0.97 -0.96
CA GLY A 112 -15.92 -0.86 -1.77
C GLY A 112 -15.83 0.13 -2.92
N GLN A 113 -14.68 0.73 -3.17
CA GLN A 113 -14.51 1.69 -4.25
C GLN A 113 -14.44 1.04 -5.64
N ARG A 114 -14.21 -0.27 -5.69
CA ARG A 114 -14.23 -1.04 -6.92
C ARG A 114 -15.29 -2.13 -6.83
N ASP A 115 -16.54 -1.70 -6.83
CA ASP A 115 -17.68 -2.62 -6.88
C ASP A 115 -18.01 -2.90 -8.34
N PRO A 116 -18.14 -4.17 -8.75
CA PRO A 116 -18.49 -4.50 -10.14
C PRO A 116 -19.85 -3.95 -10.58
N ASP A 117 -20.72 -3.60 -9.64
CA ASP A 117 -22.03 -3.04 -9.91
C ASP A 117 -22.06 -1.51 -10.01
N THR A 118 -20.90 -0.88 -9.92
CA THR A 118 -20.79 0.60 -10.00
C THR A 118 -20.12 1.10 -11.27
#